data_ca59a5356189403c20042596eb077f9c
#
_entry.id   ca59a5356189403c20042596eb077f9c
#
_cell.length_a   1.000
_cell.length_b   1.000
_cell.length_c   1.000
_cell.angle_alpha   90.00
_cell.angle_beta   90.00
_cell.angle_gamma   90.00
#
_symmetry.space_group_name_H-M   'P 1'
#
loop_
_entity.id
_entity.type
_entity.pdbx_description
1 polymer ?
#
loop_
_entity_poly.entity_id
_entity_poly.type
_entity_poly.pdbx_seq_one_letter_code
_entity_poly.pdbx_strand_id
1 'polypeptide(L)'
;MAQLQRMLTMLKYIFSLLLLASVFLTSYGQDEKPVDSSDTIKNKYLPTGIRIGTDLISIIKSQSGNKFEAWEINADVDFYRYYLVLDYGRWSRNEALVNGTYQNDGTYFRIGTDINFMLKDPDRNMFFLGFRYGQSKFDETVNYTFTDPVFGDFQNSVTTSGITGRWAEITTGLRVKIWKGFWMGYTARLKFSPGTSRTPGVVPFDIPGYGRADKSTYWGLNYQLFWRIPFRKIN
;
A
#
# COMPACT_ATOMS: atom_id res chain seq x y z
N MET A 1 -22.85 -11.18 -18.21
CA MET A 1 -21.93 -11.69 -19.27
C MET A 1 -20.81 -10.71 -19.63
N ALA A 2 -21.05 -9.43 -19.89
CA ALA A 2 -20.01 -8.45 -20.29
C ALA A 2 -18.89 -8.21 -19.24
N GLN A 3 -19.19 -8.27 -17.94
CA GLN A 3 -18.18 -8.12 -16.88
C GLN A 3 -17.22 -9.32 -16.81
N LEU A 4 -17.72 -10.52 -17.01
CA LEU A 4 -16.90 -11.74 -17.02
C LEU A 4 -15.94 -11.75 -18.22
N GLN A 5 -16.40 -11.31 -19.39
CA GLN A 5 -15.56 -11.18 -20.58
C GLN A 5 -14.43 -10.14 -20.38
N ARG A 6 -14.70 -9.00 -19.76
CA ARG A 6 -13.67 -7.99 -19.45
C ARG A 6 -12.63 -8.53 -18.44
N MET A 7 -13.07 -9.28 -17.45
CA MET A 7 -12.18 -9.92 -16.46
C MET A 7 -11.26 -10.96 -17.10
N LEU A 8 -11.79 -11.80 -18.01
CA LEU A 8 -11.01 -12.78 -18.76
C LEU A 8 -10.01 -12.11 -19.71
N THR A 9 -10.36 -10.98 -20.31
CA THR A 9 -9.45 -10.24 -21.19
C THR A 9 -8.31 -9.60 -20.39
N MET A 10 -8.59 -9.03 -19.21
CA MET A 10 -7.54 -8.52 -18.31
C MET A 10 -6.62 -9.63 -17.81
N LEU A 11 -7.16 -10.80 -17.49
CA LEU A 11 -6.38 -11.96 -17.06
C LEU A 11 -5.38 -12.43 -18.13
N LYS A 12 -5.77 -12.40 -19.40
CA LYS A 12 -4.89 -12.73 -20.55
C LYS A 12 -3.70 -11.75 -20.64
N TYR A 13 -3.92 -10.45 -20.46
CA TYR A 13 -2.84 -9.47 -20.49
C TYR A 13 -1.89 -9.60 -19.30
N ILE A 14 -2.42 -9.88 -18.10
CA ILE A 14 -1.61 -10.14 -16.91
C ILE A 14 -0.76 -11.40 -17.10
N PHE A 15 -1.34 -12.45 -17.64
CA PHE A 15 -0.63 -13.71 -17.90
C PHE A 15 0.43 -13.55 -18.99
N SER A 16 0.15 -12.79 -20.06
CA SER A 16 1.11 -12.42 -21.09
C SER A 16 2.29 -11.59 -20.53
N LEU A 17 2.01 -10.65 -19.62
CA LEU A 17 3.04 -9.84 -18.98
C LEU A 17 3.92 -10.68 -18.04
N LEU A 18 3.33 -11.62 -17.30
CA LEU A 18 4.06 -12.56 -16.45
C LEU A 18 4.93 -13.52 -17.27
N LEU A 19 4.42 -13.98 -18.43
CA LEU A 19 5.18 -14.83 -19.35
C LEU A 19 6.36 -14.06 -19.96
N LEU A 20 6.16 -12.80 -20.34
CA LEU A 20 7.22 -11.93 -20.83
C LEU A 20 8.30 -11.69 -19.76
N ALA A 21 7.90 -11.46 -18.51
CA ALA A 21 8.82 -11.30 -17.39
C ALA A 21 9.61 -12.59 -17.11
N SER A 22 9.03 -13.77 -17.29
CA SER A 22 9.73 -15.06 -17.10
C SER A 22 10.83 -15.29 -18.15
N VAL A 23 10.65 -14.83 -19.38
CA VAL A 23 11.66 -14.93 -20.44
C VAL A 23 12.88 -14.05 -20.12
N PHE A 24 12.68 -12.88 -19.54
CA PHE A 24 13.79 -12.03 -19.08
C PHE A 24 14.55 -12.62 -17.89
N LEU A 25 13.90 -13.40 -17.03
CA LEU A 25 14.54 -14.03 -15.87
C LEU A 25 15.45 -15.20 -16.25
N THR A 26 15.16 -15.92 -17.34
CA THR A 26 15.99 -17.02 -17.83
C THR A 26 17.25 -16.58 -18.57
N SER A 27 17.28 -15.35 -19.12
CA SER A 27 18.42 -14.83 -19.86
C SER A 27 19.59 -14.36 -18.99
N TYR A 28 19.43 -14.23 -17.67
CA TYR A 28 20.47 -13.77 -16.73
C TYR A 28 21.12 -14.89 -15.91
N GLY A 29 20.81 -16.15 -16.19
CA GLY A 29 21.22 -17.33 -15.39
C GLY A 29 22.49 -18.05 -15.81
N GLN A 30 23.21 -17.59 -16.83
CA GLN A 30 24.40 -18.29 -17.33
C GLN A 30 25.63 -17.39 -17.24
N ASP A 31 26.31 -17.43 -16.12
CA ASP A 31 27.76 -17.29 -15.89
C ASP A 31 28.08 -16.94 -14.43
N GLU A 32 28.05 -17.93 -13.55
CA GLU A 32 28.77 -17.84 -12.29
C GLU A 32 29.68 -19.08 -12.12
N LYS A 33 31.00 -18.86 -12.16
CA LYS A 33 32.00 -19.84 -11.73
C LYS A 33 31.82 -20.19 -10.26
N PRO A 34 31.96 -21.44 -9.84
CA PRO A 34 31.85 -21.84 -8.44
C PRO A 34 32.97 -21.21 -7.62
N VAL A 35 32.66 -20.27 -6.76
CA VAL A 35 33.52 -19.76 -5.69
C VAL A 35 33.14 -20.50 -4.41
N ASP A 36 34.14 -20.95 -3.68
CA ASP A 36 34.03 -21.65 -2.40
C ASP A 36 33.09 -20.93 -1.42
N SER A 37 31.95 -21.59 -1.08
CA SER A 37 30.70 -20.84 -0.86
C SER A 37 30.16 -20.84 0.57
N SER A 38 30.89 -21.41 1.57
CA SER A 38 30.27 -21.55 2.89
C SER A 38 30.25 -20.28 3.76
N ASP A 39 31.28 -19.44 3.70
CA ASP A 39 31.35 -18.20 4.50
C ASP A 39 30.66 -17.00 3.81
N THR A 40 30.62 -17.01 2.49
CA THR A 40 30.00 -15.93 1.70
C THR A 40 28.48 -15.94 1.80
N ILE A 41 27.86 -17.10 1.99
CA ILE A 41 26.40 -17.25 2.07
C ILE A 41 25.85 -16.66 3.37
N LYS A 42 26.53 -16.90 4.51
CA LYS A 42 26.09 -16.36 5.80
C LYS A 42 26.07 -14.83 5.86
N ASN A 43 26.98 -14.16 5.17
CA ASN A 43 27.08 -12.71 5.15
C ASN A 43 26.10 -12.04 4.16
N LYS A 44 25.62 -12.76 3.16
CA LYS A 44 24.76 -12.23 2.09
C LYS A 44 23.37 -11.80 2.58
N TYR A 45 22.80 -12.52 3.53
CA TYR A 45 21.45 -12.26 4.06
C TYR A 45 21.42 -11.42 5.34
N LEU A 46 22.57 -10.88 5.75
CA LEU A 46 22.58 -9.96 6.88
C LEU A 46 22.08 -8.58 6.43
N PRO A 47 21.24 -7.91 7.25
CA PRO A 47 20.70 -6.60 6.90
C PRO A 47 21.84 -5.59 6.73
N THR A 48 21.75 -4.78 5.68
CA THR A 48 22.78 -3.77 5.37
C THR A 48 22.35 -2.36 5.76
N GLY A 49 21.06 -2.14 6.00
CA GLY A 49 20.52 -0.86 6.42
C GLY A 49 19.01 -0.89 6.56
N ILE A 50 18.50 0.21 7.08
CA ILE A 50 17.07 0.52 7.14
C ILE A 50 16.79 1.78 6.31
N ARG A 51 15.67 1.81 5.62
CA ARG A 51 15.11 3.03 5.02
C ARG A 51 13.87 3.43 5.80
N ILE A 52 13.77 4.71 6.11
CA ILE A 52 12.58 5.31 6.73
C ILE A 52 12.10 6.40 5.78
N GLY A 53 10.82 6.47 5.55
CA GLY A 53 10.26 7.38 4.57
C GLY A 53 8.84 7.81 4.89
N THR A 54 8.30 8.66 4.01
CA THR A 54 6.92 9.14 4.08
C THR A 54 6.30 9.24 2.68
N ASP A 55 4.98 9.19 2.62
CA ASP A 55 4.23 9.33 1.38
C ASP A 55 3.89 10.81 1.12
N LEU A 56 4.49 11.36 0.07
CA LEU A 56 4.27 12.75 -0.32
C LEU A 56 2.87 13.01 -0.89
N ILE A 57 2.25 12.01 -1.55
CA ILE A 57 0.88 12.15 -2.08
C ILE A 57 -0.11 12.36 -0.95
N SER A 58 0.01 11.61 0.13
CA SER A 58 -0.84 11.75 1.32
C SER A 58 -0.71 13.14 1.94
N ILE A 59 0.52 13.63 2.08
CA ILE A 59 0.80 14.96 2.63
C ILE A 59 0.21 16.07 1.74
N ILE A 60 0.44 16.00 0.42
CA ILE A 60 -0.06 17.01 -0.53
C ILE A 60 -1.60 17.02 -0.54
N LYS A 61 -2.24 15.86 -0.55
CA LYS A 61 -3.70 15.75 -0.49
C LYS A 61 -4.27 16.34 0.79
N SER A 62 -3.61 16.15 1.93
CA SER A 62 -4.01 16.74 3.22
C SER A 62 -3.97 18.26 3.21
N GLN A 63 -3.08 18.87 2.43
CA GLN A 63 -2.99 20.33 2.33
C GLN A 63 -3.96 20.93 1.31
N SER A 64 -4.53 20.12 0.43
CA SER A 64 -5.39 20.59 -0.66
C SER A 64 -6.84 20.88 -0.24
N GLY A 65 -7.21 20.71 1.03
CA GLY A 65 -8.56 21.04 1.53
C GLY A 65 -8.90 20.35 2.86
N ASN A 66 -9.87 20.89 3.58
CA ASN A 66 -10.29 20.42 4.92
C ASN A 66 -11.06 19.08 4.93
N LYS A 67 -11.17 18.41 3.77
CA LYS A 67 -11.98 17.20 3.63
C LYS A 67 -11.23 15.90 3.85
N PHE A 68 -9.90 15.95 3.75
CA PHE A 68 -9.07 14.76 3.78
C PHE A 68 -7.74 15.06 4.45
N GLU A 69 -7.45 14.36 5.52
CA GLU A 69 -6.16 14.40 6.21
C GLU A 69 -5.57 12.99 6.21
N ALA A 70 -4.35 12.85 5.75
CA ALA A 70 -3.63 11.59 5.78
C ALA A 70 -2.13 11.80 5.90
N TRP A 71 -1.48 10.92 6.62
CA TRP A 71 -0.02 10.79 6.64
C TRP A 71 0.35 9.31 6.74
N GLU A 72 1.53 9.00 6.24
CA GLU A 72 2.05 7.64 6.25
C GLU A 72 3.56 7.66 6.46
N ILE A 73 4.03 6.81 7.37
CA ILE A 73 5.44 6.51 7.59
C ILE A 73 5.70 5.12 7.06
N ASN A 74 6.80 4.98 6.33
CA ASN A 74 7.24 3.74 5.71
C ASN A 74 8.61 3.38 6.28
N ALA A 75 8.82 2.10 6.56
CA ALA A 75 10.11 1.56 6.92
C ALA A 75 10.38 0.27 6.16
N ASP A 76 11.61 0.08 5.71
CA ASP A 76 12.04 -1.20 5.16
C ASP A 76 13.46 -1.56 5.57
N VAL A 77 13.70 -2.86 5.71
CA VAL A 77 15.01 -3.43 6.04
C VAL A 77 15.39 -4.41 4.95
N ASP A 78 16.61 -4.26 4.44
CA ASP A 78 17.13 -5.08 3.35
C ASP A 78 17.77 -6.39 3.85
N PHE A 79 17.43 -7.51 3.20
CA PHE A 79 18.03 -8.82 3.36
C PHE A 79 18.43 -9.36 1.97
N TYR A 80 19.50 -8.79 1.40
CA TYR A 80 19.94 -9.08 0.04
C TYR A 80 18.94 -8.62 -1.02
N ARG A 81 18.12 -9.54 -1.56
CA ARG A 81 17.06 -9.23 -2.53
C ARG A 81 15.69 -9.00 -1.90
N TYR A 82 15.52 -9.40 -0.66
CA TYR A 82 14.28 -9.32 0.07
C TYR A 82 14.28 -8.10 0.98
N TYR A 83 13.18 -7.40 1.02
CA TYR A 83 12.98 -6.25 1.90
C TYR A 83 11.76 -6.52 2.78
N LEU A 84 11.96 -6.55 4.08
CA LEU A 84 10.84 -6.53 5.01
C LEU A 84 10.34 -5.09 5.10
N VAL A 85 9.05 -4.91 4.88
CA VAL A 85 8.43 -3.58 4.79
C VAL A 85 7.33 -3.44 5.82
N LEU A 86 7.30 -2.27 6.47
CA LEU A 86 6.26 -1.85 7.39
C LEU A 86 5.82 -0.44 7.02
N ASP A 87 4.52 -0.27 6.79
CA ASP A 87 3.89 1.04 6.63
C ASP A 87 2.92 1.27 7.80
N TYR A 88 2.89 2.48 8.34
CA TYR A 88 1.92 2.91 9.34
C TYR A 88 1.38 4.28 8.97
N GLY A 89 0.06 4.46 9.08
CA GLY A 89 -0.56 5.73 8.70
C GLY A 89 -1.88 6.00 9.42
N ARG A 90 -2.31 7.24 9.29
CA ARG A 90 -3.63 7.72 9.70
C ARG A 90 -4.34 8.32 8.50
N TRP A 91 -5.64 8.19 8.50
CA TRP A 91 -6.53 8.73 7.49
C TRP A 91 -7.77 9.27 8.19
N SER A 92 -8.09 10.53 7.92
CA SER A 92 -9.33 11.16 8.33
C SER A 92 -10.00 11.76 7.11
N ARG A 93 -11.31 11.55 6.98
CA ARG A 93 -12.10 12.08 5.89
C ARG A 93 -13.38 12.71 6.43
N ASN A 94 -13.67 13.91 5.94
CA ASN A 94 -14.90 14.60 6.22
C ASN A 94 -15.53 15.04 4.90
N GLU A 95 -16.69 14.52 4.56
CA GLU A 95 -17.36 14.78 3.29
C GLU A 95 -18.82 15.21 3.49
N ALA A 96 -19.21 16.26 2.77
CA ALA A 96 -20.61 16.67 2.74
C ALA A 96 -21.38 15.75 1.80
N LEU A 97 -22.48 15.19 2.30
CA LEU A 97 -23.47 14.46 1.52
C LEU A 97 -24.60 15.40 1.14
N VAL A 98 -25.49 14.96 0.24
CA VAL A 98 -26.66 15.77 -0.21
C VAL A 98 -27.53 16.19 0.98
N ASN A 99 -27.75 15.28 1.95
CA ASN A 99 -28.61 15.53 3.10
C ASN A 99 -27.87 15.29 4.44
N GLY A 100 -26.54 15.56 4.49
CA GLY A 100 -25.81 15.32 5.72
C GLY A 100 -24.29 15.43 5.61
N THR A 101 -23.59 14.80 6.53
CA THR A 101 -22.13 14.74 6.56
C THR A 101 -21.64 13.32 6.87
N TYR A 102 -20.56 12.96 6.24
CA TYR A 102 -19.84 11.71 6.49
C TYR A 102 -18.48 12.02 7.10
N GLN A 103 -18.15 11.35 8.19
CA GLN A 103 -16.85 11.44 8.85
C GLN A 103 -16.29 10.05 9.08
N ASN A 104 -15.00 9.88 8.76
CA ASN A 104 -14.25 8.66 9.00
C ASN A 104 -12.87 9.04 9.53
N ASP A 105 -12.44 8.42 10.62
CA ASP A 105 -11.13 8.61 11.21
C ASP A 105 -10.56 7.27 11.66
N GLY A 106 -9.33 6.96 11.27
CA GLY A 106 -8.70 5.74 11.67
C GLY A 106 -7.22 5.64 11.35
N THR A 107 -6.61 4.62 11.92
CA THR A 107 -5.22 4.26 11.69
C THR A 107 -5.14 2.92 10.96
N TYR A 108 -4.03 2.72 10.26
CA TYR A 108 -3.75 1.46 9.59
C TYR A 108 -2.27 1.13 9.63
N PHE A 109 -1.98 -0.15 9.50
CA PHE A 109 -0.64 -0.64 9.22
C PHE A 109 -0.65 -1.62 8.07
N ARG A 110 0.49 -1.75 7.41
CA ARG A 110 0.74 -2.77 6.39
C ARG A 110 2.11 -3.38 6.65
N ILE A 111 2.18 -4.69 6.58
CA ILE A 111 3.42 -5.44 6.72
C ILE A 111 3.56 -6.42 5.56
N GLY A 112 4.77 -6.60 5.07
CA GLY A 112 5.02 -7.53 3.98
C GLY A 112 6.44 -7.52 3.49
N THR A 113 6.65 -8.08 2.30
CA THR A 113 7.96 -8.22 1.70
C THR A 113 7.96 -7.74 0.26
N ASP A 114 9.06 -7.07 -0.12
CA ASP A 114 9.37 -6.71 -1.50
C ASP A 114 10.56 -7.54 -2.00
N ILE A 115 10.50 -8.02 -3.23
CA ILE A 115 11.58 -8.72 -3.91
C ILE A 115 12.19 -7.76 -4.92
N ASN A 116 13.48 -7.43 -4.76
CA ASN A 116 14.21 -6.57 -5.67
C ASN A 116 14.73 -7.36 -6.88
N PHE A 117 14.48 -6.86 -8.08
CA PHE A 117 14.96 -7.43 -9.34
C PHE A 117 16.24 -6.74 -9.88
N MET A 118 16.65 -5.59 -9.30
CA MET A 118 17.83 -4.83 -9.70
C MET A 118 19.00 -5.05 -8.72
N LEU A 119 19.43 -6.29 -8.54
CA LEU A 119 20.46 -6.64 -7.54
C LEU A 119 21.87 -6.13 -7.86
N LYS A 120 22.17 -5.97 -9.13
CA LYS A 120 23.50 -5.56 -9.62
C LYS A 120 23.65 -4.04 -9.81
N ASP A 121 22.63 -3.27 -9.44
CA ASP A 121 22.70 -1.81 -9.56
C ASP A 121 23.67 -1.22 -8.54
N PRO A 122 24.69 -0.46 -8.98
CA PRO A 122 25.72 0.09 -8.09
C PRO A 122 25.18 1.12 -7.11
N ASP A 123 24.11 1.83 -7.48
CA ASP A 123 23.43 2.80 -6.63
C ASP A 123 22.35 2.17 -5.76
N ARG A 124 22.13 0.84 -5.91
CA ARG A 124 21.08 0.08 -5.22
C ARG A 124 19.67 0.57 -5.52
N ASN A 125 19.47 1.04 -6.74
CA ASN A 125 18.13 1.27 -7.22
C ASN A 125 17.35 -0.03 -7.18
N MET A 126 16.05 0.07 -7.04
CA MET A 126 15.21 -1.09 -6.78
C MET A 126 13.98 -1.03 -7.68
N PHE A 127 13.83 -2.03 -8.53
CA PHE A 127 12.54 -2.40 -9.11
C PHE A 127 12.04 -3.61 -8.35
N PHE A 128 10.81 -3.55 -7.85
CA PHE A 128 10.32 -4.60 -6.96
C PHE A 128 8.90 -5.06 -7.27
N LEU A 129 8.64 -6.29 -6.87
CA LEU A 129 7.33 -6.86 -6.69
C LEU A 129 7.20 -7.26 -5.22
N GLY A 130 6.07 -6.95 -4.61
CA GLY A 130 5.85 -7.22 -3.20
C GLY A 130 4.45 -7.72 -2.90
N PHE A 131 4.32 -8.27 -1.71
CA PHE A 131 3.06 -8.67 -1.12
C PHE A 131 2.94 -8.07 0.27
N ARG A 132 1.74 -7.58 0.63
CA ARG A 132 1.46 -7.00 1.95
C ARG A 132 0.13 -7.45 2.50
N TYR A 133 0.10 -7.56 3.79
CA TYR A 133 -1.11 -7.64 4.60
C TYR A 133 -1.36 -6.26 5.21
N GLY A 134 -2.58 -5.76 5.11
CA GLY A 134 -3.02 -4.52 5.71
C GLY A 134 -4.15 -4.73 6.70
N GLN A 135 -4.13 -3.92 7.76
CA GLN A 135 -5.20 -3.86 8.74
C GLN A 135 -5.42 -2.41 9.17
N SER A 136 -6.68 -2.02 9.33
CA SER A 136 -7.08 -0.72 9.89
C SER A 136 -8.02 -0.89 11.05
N LYS A 137 -8.03 0.13 11.94
CA LYS A 137 -9.04 0.32 12.96
C LYS A 137 -9.53 1.77 12.85
N PHE A 138 -10.84 1.96 12.77
CA PHE A 138 -11.43 3.27 12.50
C PHE A 138 -12.83 3.41 13.07
N ASP A 139 -13.27 4.65 13.17
CA ASP A 139 -14.60 5.07 13.55
C ASP A 139 -15.25 5.80 12.38
N GLU A 140 -16.56 5.65 12.27
CA GLU A 140 -17.37 6.24 11.22
C GLU A 140 -18.60 6.91 11.80
N THR A 141 -18.91 8.13 11.37
CA THR A 141 -20.10 8.88 11.76
C THR A 141 -20.79 9.41 10.53
N VAL A 142 -22.08 9.12 10.44
CA VAL A 142 -22.96 9.64 9.39
C VAL A 142 -24.05 10.47 10.06
N ASN A 143 -24.07 11.78 9.76
CA ASN A 143 -25.15 12.66 10.14
C ASN A 143 -26.03 12.87 8.91
N TYR A 144 -27.32 12.69 9.04
CA TYR A 144 -28.26 12.91 7.93
C TYR A 144 -29.56 13.55 8.39
N THR A 145 -30.15 14.34 7.51
CA THR A 145 -31.46 14.94 7.71
C THR A 145 -32.47 14.15 6.87
N PHE A 146 -33.52 13.71 7.52
CA PHE A 146 -34.67 13.08 6.90
C PHE A 146 -35.87 14.02 6.99
N THR A 147 -36.50 14.30 5.85
CA THR A 147 -37.70 15.12 5.79
C THR A 147 -38.94 14.23 5.73
N ASP A 148 -39.73 14.27 6.78
CA ASP A 148 -41.04 13.64 6.79
C ASP A 148 -42.10 14.62 6.24
N PRO A 149 -42.94 14.21 5.29
CA PRO A 149 -43.95 15.08 4.70
C PRO A 149 -45.00 15.63 5.67
N VAL A 150 -45.19 14.99 6.83
CA VAL A 150 -46.19 15.35 7.85
C VAL A 150 -45.58 16.04 9.05
N PHE A 151 -44.37 15.54 9.48
CA PHE A 151 -43.74 15.96 10.76
C PHE A 151 -42.53 16.87 10.56
N GLY A 152 -42.12 17.14 9.31
CA GLY A 152 -41.00 18.04 9.01
C GLY A 152 -39.65 17.37 9.06
N ASP A 153 -38.59 18.15 9.32
CA ASP A 153 -37.18 17.68 9.27
C ASP A 153 -36.72 17.07 10.56
N PHE A 154 -36.15 15.86 10.47
CA PHE A 154 -35.50 15.17 11.56
C PHE A 154 -34.01 15.02 11.27
N GLN A 155 -33.17 15.40 12.23
CA GLN A 155 -31.73 15.13 12.19
C GLN A 155 -31.43 13.85 12.95
N ASN A 156 -30.61 12.99 12.34
CA ASN A 156 -30.16 11.76 12.96
C ASN A 156 -28.64 11.61 12.77
N SER A 157 -28.00 10.94 13.74
CA SER A 157 -26.58 10.66 13.73
C SER A 157 -26.34 9.19 14.04
N VAL A 158 -25.63 8.50 13.18
CA VAL A 158 -25.20 7.11 13.38
C VAL A 158 -23.69 7.07 13.48
N THR A 159 -23.20 6.69 14.64
CA THR A 159 -21.77 6.49 14.90
C THR A 159 -21.48 5.02 15.11
N THR A 160 -20.52 4.48 14.37
CA THR A 160 -20.01 3.12 14.54
C THR A 160 -18.54 3.20 14.86
N SER A 161 -18.13 2.71 16.03
CA SER A 161 -16.76 2.78 16.50
C SER A 161 -16.08 1.40 16.51
N GLY A 162 -14.75 1.42 16.38
CA GLY A 162 -13.92 0.22 16.50
C GLY A 162 -14.02 -0.74 15.31
N ILE A 163 -14.42 -0.24 14.15
CA ILE A 163 -14.50 -1.05 12.93
C ILE A 163 -13.09 -1.49 12.53
N THR A 164 -12.93 -2.77 12.21
CA THR A 164 -11.66 -3.34 11.75
C THR A 164 -11.78 -3.74 10.29
N GLY A 165 -10.92 -3.18 9.45
CA GLY A 165 -10.75 -3.58 8.05
C GLY A 165 -9.46 -4.40 7.88
N ARG A 166 -9.49 -5.42 7.02
CA ARG A 166 -8.33 -6.26 6.68
C ARG A 166 -8.28 -6.47 5.18
N TRP A 167 -7.09 -6.47 4.60
CA TRP A 167 -6.91 -6.67 3.16
C TRP A 167 -5.54 -7.24 2.84
N ALA A 168 -5.40 -7.74 1.62
CA ALA A 168 -4.12 -8.11 1.02
C ALA A 168 -3.75 -7.13 -0.10
N GLU A 169 -2.46 -6.93 -0.37
CA GLU A 169 -1.98 -6.10 -1.46
C GLU A 169 -0.90 -6.83 -2.26
N ILE A 170 -0.95 -6.65 -3.58
CA ILE A 170 0.19 -6.86 -4.47
C ILE A 170 0.74 -5.48 -4.81
N THR A 171 2.05 -5.31 -4.65
CA THR A 171 2.71 -4.01 -4.86
C THR A 171 3.82 -4.16 -5.88
N THR A 172 4.03 -3.12 -6.69
CA THR A 172 5.18 -2.99 -7.58
C THR A 172 5.62 -1.55 -7.62
N GLY A 173 6.89 -1.31 -7.91
CA GLY A 173 7.38 0.06 -7.97
C GLY A 173 8.87 0.17 -8.19
N LEU A 174 9.32 1.41 -8.23
CA LEU A 174 10.72 1.80 -8.36
C LEU A 174 11.14 2.64 -7.16
N ARG A 175 12.35 2.41 -6.68
CA ARG A 175 13.02 3.27 -5.71
C ARG A 175 14.40 3.61 -6.25
N VAL A 176 14.67 4.91 -6.38
CA VAL A 176 15.89 5.44 -7.01
C VAL A 176 16.61 6.33 -6.00
N LYS A 177 17.91 6.14 -5.91
CA LYS A 177 18.79 7.00 -5.12
C LYS A 177 18.95 8.35 -5.82
N ILE A 178 18.58 9.41 -5.11
CA ILE A 178 18.68 10.78 -5.63
C ILE A 178 19.98 11.44 -5.18
N TRP A 179 20.30 11.29 -3.91
CA TRP A 179 21.50 11.90 -3.33
C TRP A 179 21.90 11.22 -2.03
N LYS A 180 23.19 10.91 -1.87
CA LYS A 180 23.77 10.27 -0.64
C LYS A 180 22.82 9.24 0.00
N GLY A 181 22.16 9.62 1.09
CA GLY A 181 21.21 8.79 1.84
C GLY A 181 19.74 8.96 1.41
N PHE A 182 19.43 9.82 0.43
CA PHE A 182 18.07 10.11 -0.01
C PHE A 182 17.65 9.25 -1.20
N TRP A 183 16.44 8.72 -1.10
CA TRP A 183 15.81 7.88 -2.11
C TRP A 183 14.41 8.39 -2.38
N MET A 184 14.00 8.33 -3.62
CA MET A 184 12.62 8.58 -4.03
C MET A 184 12.08 7.37 -4.76
N GLY A 185 10.78 7.18 -4.67
CA GLY A 185 10.16 6.07 -5.36
C GLY A 185 8.67 6.20 -5.47
N TYR A 186 8.11 5.44 -6.39
CA TYR A 186 6.68 5.23 -6.46
C TYR A 186 6.33 3.77 -6.19
N THR A 187 5.18 3.54 -5.61
CA THR A 187 4.61 2.23 -5.35
C THR A 187 3.19 2.19 -5.90
N ALA A 188 2.95 1.36 -6.90
CA ALA A 188 1.61 1.00 -7.33
C ALA A 188 1.12 -0.18 -6.49
N ARG A 189 -0.13 -0.14 -6.07
CA ARG A 189 -0.75 -1.13 -5.18
C ARG A 189 -2.04 -1.63 -5.79
N LEU A 190 -2.21 -2.93 -5.84
CA LEU A 190 -3.49 -3.57 -6.12
C LEU A 190 -3.95 -4.23 -4.82
N LYS A 191 -5.03 -3.74 -4.27
CA LYS A 191 -5.55 -4.12 -2.97
C LYS A 191 -6.77 -5.00 -3.13
N PHE A 192 -6.85 -6.07 -2.32
CA PHE A 192 -7.94 -7.01 -2.31
C PHE A 192 -8.53 -7.07 -0.90
N SER A 193 -9.82 -6.77 -0.76
CA SER A 193 -10.47 -6.79 0.55
C SER A 193 -11.10 -8.14 0.84
N PRO A 194 -10.56 -8.92 1.76
CA PRO A 194 -11.18 -10.16 2.22
C PRO A 194 -12.35 -9.94 3.20
N GLY A 195 -12.50 -8.74 3.74
CA GLY A 195 -13.63 -8.44 4.61
C GLY A 195 -13.38 -7.36 5.67
N THR A 196 -14.48 -6.88 6.22
CA THR A 196 -14.53 -6.00 7.40
C THR A 196 -15.23 -6.73 8.54
N SER A 197 -14.80 -6.52 9.78
CA SER A 197 -15.64 -6.87 10.94
C SER A 197 -16.82 -5.90 10.96
N ARG A 198 -18.01 -6.41 10.78
CA ARG A 198 -19.22 -5.59 10.68
C ARG A 198 -20.07 -5.71 11.94
N THR A 199 -20.61 -4.58 12.40
CA THR A 199 -21.89 -4.59 13.11
C THR A 199 -22.97 -4.88 12.07
N PRO A 200 -23.90 -5.81 12.29
CA PRO A 200 -24.96 -6.10 11.35
C PRO A 200 -25.71 -4.83 10.94
N GLY A 201 -25.78 -4.54 9.64
CA GLY A 201 -26.61 -3.46 9.09
C GLY A 201 -25.87 -2.25 8.53
N VAL A 202 -24.61 -2.00 8.87
CA VAL A 202 -23.85 -0.84 8.37
C VAL A 202 -22.63 -1.31 7.58
N VAL A 203 -22.57 -0.92 6.29
CA VAL A 203 -21.38 -1.11 5.45
C VAL A 203 -20.60 0.18 5.48
N PRO A 204 -19.35 0.21 5.96
CA PRO A 204 -18.54 1.42 5.94
C PRO A 204 -18.35 1.91 4.50
N PHE A 205 -18.25 3.23 4.33
CA PHE A 205 -18.03 3.81 3.01
C PHE A 205 -16.55 3.68 2.60
N ASP A 206 -15.65 4.05 3.50
CA ASP A 206 -14.20 3.97 3.29
C ASP A 206 -13.51 3.17 4.40
N ILE A 207 -12.44 2.48 4.05
CA ILE A 207 -11.53 1.80 4.98
C ILE A 207 -10.19 2.52 4.91
N PRO A 208 -9.70 3.15 6.01
CA PRO A 208 -8.40 3.79 6.05
C PRO A 208 -7.27 2.88 5.56
N GLY A 209 -6.42 3.41 4.64
CA GLY A 209 -5.35 2.65 4.00
C GLY A 209 -5.78 1.75 2.84
N TYR A 210 -7.03 1.31 2.79
CA TYR A 210 -7.56 0.51 1.69
C TYR A 210 -8.22 1.39 0.62
N GLY A 211 -9.21 2.17 0.98
CA GLY A 211 -10.07 2.95 0.10
C GLY A 211 -11.55 2.55 0.23
N ARG A 212 -12.31 2.59 -0.84
CA ARG A 212 -13.76 2.35 -0.82
C ARG A 212 -14.10 0.90 -0.44
N ALA A 213 -14.92 0.74 0.59
CA ALA A 213 -15.31 -0.56 1.12
C ALA A 213 -16.28 -1.34 0.22
N ASP A 214 -17.00 -0.66 -0.69
CA ASP A 214 -17.89 -1.26 -1.69
C ASP A 214 -17.13 -1.97 -2.83
N LYS A 215 -15.81 -1.75 -2.93
CA LYS A 215 -14.95 -2.36 -3.95
C LYS A 215 -14.18 -3.53 -3.39
N SER A 216 -14.32 -4.71 -4.00
CA SER A 216 -13.52 -5.89 -3.67
C SER A 216 -12.06 -5.74 -4.08
N THR A 217 -11.78 -4.87 -5.03
CA THR A 217 -10.43 -4.56 -5.53
C THR A 217 -10.27 -3.06 -5.69
N TYR A 218 -9.16 -2.52 -5.20
CA TYR A 218 -8.88 -1.10 -5.26
C TYR A 218 -7.42 -0.82 -5.62
N TRP A 219 -7.19 0.15 -6.49
CA TRP A 219 -5.85 0.60 -6.87
C TRP A 219 -5.38 1.74 -5.97
N GLY A 220 -4.09 1.77 -5.70
CA GLY A 220 -3.44 2.86 -5.00
C GLY A 220 -2.11 3.19 -5.61
N LEU A 221 -1.70 4.45 -5.47
CA LEU A 221 -0.40 4.94 -5.87
C LEU A 221 0.16 5.78 -4.72
N ASN A 222 1.41 5.50 -4.34
CA ASN A 222 2.18 6.29 -3.39
C ASN A 222 3.42 6.83 -4.09
N TYR A 223 3.82 8.05 -3.76
CA TYR A 223 5.09 8.65 -4.13
C TYR A 223 5.85 8.98 -2.87
N GLN A 224 6.95 8.29 -2.63
CA GLN A 224 7.59 8.20 -1.33
C GLN A 224 8.99 8.81 -1.35
N LEU A 225 9.36 9.47 -0.26
CA LEU A 225 10.71 9.94 0.01
C LEU A 225 11.26 9.14 1.18
N PHE A 226 12.48 8.58 1.02
CA PHE A 226 13.14 7.76 2.02
C PHE A 226 14.50 8.33 2.39
N TRP A 227 14.86 8.13 3.64
CA TRP A 227 16.22 8.27 4.16
C TRP A 227 16.77 6.90 4.53
N ARG A 228 17.97 6.55 4.01
CA ARG A 228 18.62 5.28 4.31
C ARG A 228 19.69 5.46 5.38
N ILE A 229 19.61 4.65 6.42
CA ILE A 229 20.60 4.54 7.51
C ILE A 229 21.34 3.22 7.30
N PRO A 230 22.62 3.23 6.90
CA PRO A 230 23.40 2.02 6.70
C PRO A 230 23.83 1.45 8.06
N PHE A 231 23.70 0.13 8.26
CA PHE A 231 24.26 -0.60 9.40
C PHE A 231 25.69 -1.09 9.14
N ARG A 232 26.03 -1.30 7.88
CA ARG A 232 27.31 -1.81 7.41
C ARG A 232 27.81 -1.01 6.22
N LYS A 233 29.13 -0.81 6.15
CA LYS A 233 29.81 -0.53 4.89
C LYS A 233 29.87 -1.86 4.13
N ILE A 234 29.33 -1.90 2.95
CA ILE A 234 29.50 -3.00 2.01
C ILE A 234 30.69 -2.60 1.14
N ASN A 235 31.76 -3.37 1.30
CA ASN A 235 32.94 -3.29 0.41
C ASN A 235 32.59 -3.93 -0.93
#